data_3a625842bbb0d087f2c32dde3f18c033
#
_entry.id   3a625842bbb0d087f2c32dde3f18c033
#
_cell.length_a   1.000
_cell.length_b   1.000
_cell.length_c   1.000
_cell.angle_alpha   90.00
_cell.angle_beta   90.00
_cell.angle_gamma   90.00
#
_symmetry.space_group_name_H-M   'P 1'
#
loop_
_entity.id
_entity.type
_entity.pdbx_description
1 polymer ?
#
loop_
_entity_poly.entity_id
_entity_poly.type
_entity_poly.pdbx_seq_one_letter_code
_entity_poly.pdbx_strand_id
1 'polypeptide(L)'
;RDSAHPVLARHGMRAVLFTITGWIGDGPVRAHAGQGGPLPATPDHDACKQLVAAGRADEAMLRWSEIEAMQAAGTFEFHSHTHTHTRWDKVCGADVDAKRDHIAQELHDSRDTLVRRLGSVSDHLCWPQGYFDADYVAAARQAGFAHLYTTDPFGQNTPGADPEHIYRFAVRNQGGSWLNRRIWLSRDPFWGPRYHAWKAWKKRLRNRG
;
A
#
# COMPACT_ATOMS: atom_id res chain seq x y z
N ARG A 1 -3.87 13.13 6.33
CA ARG A 1 -4.87 14.18 6.05
C ARG A 1 -4.31 15.57 6.33
N ASP A 2 -3.95 15.87 7.55
CA ASP A 2 -3.65 17.24 8.01
C ASP A 2 -2.40 17.87 7.37
N SER A 3 -1.40 17.08 7.02
CA SER A 3 -0.16 17.59 6.42
C SER A 3 -0.12 17.39 4.90
N ALA A 4 -0.56 16.22 4.42
CA ALA A 4 -0.46 15.88 3.00
C ALA A 4 -1.57 16.53 2.16
N HIS A 5 -2.83 16.51 2.62
CA HIS A 5 -3.97 17.00 1.86
C HIS A 5 -3.82 18.48 1.41
N PRO A 6 -3.47 19.45 2.29
CA PRO A 6 -3.31 20.84 1.86
C PRO A 6 -2.22 21.03 0.83
N VAL A 7 -1.14 20.26 0.91
CA VAL A 7 -0.04 20.33 -0.06
C VAL A 7 -0.47 19.74 -1.40
N LEU A 8 -1.08 18.57 -1.41
CA LEU A 8 -1.57 17.94 -2.63
C LEU A 8 -2.61 18.80 -3.34
N ALA A 9 -3.60 19.32 -2.60
CA ALA A 9 -4.63 20.21 -3.14
C ALA A 9 -4.03 21.46 -3.79
N ARG A 10 -3.09 22.15 -3.11
CA ARG A 10 -2.41 23.35 -3.63
C ARG A 10 -1.66 23.09 -4.93
N HIS A 11 -1.13 21.89 -5.12
CA HIS A 11 -0.36 21.54 -6.31
C HIS A 11 -1.17 20.75 -7.35
N GLY A 12 -2.48 20.56 -7.17
CA GLY A 12 -3.33 19.77 -8.07
C GLY A 12 -2.89 18.30 -8.15
N MET A 13 -2.26 17.79 -7.11
CA MET A 13 -1.73 16.41 -7.05
C MET A 13 -2.71 15.48 -6.34
N ARG A 14 -2.69 14.23 -6.75
CA ARG A 14 -3.39 13.14 -6.06
C ARG A 14 -2.41 12.16 -5.44
N ALA A 15 -2.82 11.52 -4.37
CA ALA A 15 -2.08 10.43 -3.74
C ALA A 15 -2.95 9.16 -3.70
N VAL A 16 -2.29 8.02 -3.79
CA VAL A 16 -2.91 6.71 -3.60
C VAL A 16 -2.69 6.25 -2.17
N LEU A 17 -3.73 5.72 -1.55
CA LEU A 17 -3.68 5.09 -0.25
C LEU A 17 -4.15 3.64 -0.37
N PHE A 18 -3.23 2.70 -0.19
CA PHE A 18 -3.53 1.29 -0.14
C PHE A 18 -4.06 0.92 1.25
N THR A 19 -5.26 0.37 1.31
CA THR A 19 -6.08 0.28 2.51
C THR A 19 -6.23 -1.16 2.97
N ILE A 20 -5.88 -1.44 4.22
CA ILE A 20 -6.14 -2.73 4.89
C ILE A 20 -7.59 -2.68 5.36
N THR A 21 -8.50 -3.24 4.59
CA THR A 21 -9.94 -2.99 4.74
C THR A 21 -10.54 -3.50 6.05
N GLY A 22 -9.99 -4.55 6.63
CA GLY A 22 -10.43 -5.12 7.91
C GLY A 22 -9.93 -4.36 9.15
N TRP A 23 -9.01 -3.38 8.97
CA TRP A 23 -8.48 -2.61 10.09
C TRP A 23 -9.16 -1.26 10.27
N ILE A 24 -10.03 -0.87 9.34
CA ILE A 24 -10.71 0.43 9.33
C ILE A 24 -11.97 0.34 10.16
N GLY A 25 -12.10 1.23 11.13
CA GLY A 25 -13.25 1.32 12.02
C GLY A 25 -14.40 2.15 11.45
N ASP A 26 -15.55 2.02 12.10
CA ASP A 26 -16.71 2.87 11.87
C ASP A 26 -16.72 4.03 12.89
N GLY A 27 -17.50 5.08 12.60
CA GLY A 27 -17.67 6.22 13.48
C GLY A 27 -17.67 7.54 12.70
N PRO A 28 -17.94 8.66 13.36
CA PRO A 28 -17.95 9.97 12.72
C PRO A 28 -16.53 10.43 12.36
N VAL A 29 -16.42 11.36 11.42
CA VAL A 29 -15.16 12.02 11.09
C VAL A 29 -14.62 12.73 12.33
N ARG A 30 -13.36 12.41 12.69
CA ARG A 30 -12.68 13.04 13.83
C ARG A 30 -12.22 14.45 13.48
N ALA A 31 -12.20 15.34 14.47
CA ALA A 31 -11.56 16.64 14.35
C ALA A 31 -10.07 16.48 13.98
N HIS A 32 -9.58 17.32 13.11
CA HIS A 32 -8.20 17.31 12.64
C HIS A 32 -7.48 18.64 12.91
N ALA A 33 -6.17 18.70 12.71
CA ALA A 33 -5.37 19.88 13.04
C ALA A 33 -5.86 21.19 12.36
N GLY A 34 -6.39 21.08 11.13
CA GLY A 34 -6.98 22.23 10.42
C GLY A 34 -8.29 22.75 11.05
N GLN A 35 -8.86 22.01 12.01
CA GLN A 35 -10.06 22.38 12.79
C GLN A 35 -9.72 22.56 14.27
N GLY A 36 -8.46 22.75 14.63
CA GLY A 36 -8.01 22.88 16.02
C GLY A 36 -7.91 21.55 16.78
N GLY A 37 -8.11 20.42 16.13
CA GLY A 37 -7.89 19.10 16.73
C GLY A 37 -6.40 18.79 16.92
N PRO A 38 -6.05 17.89 17.85
CA PRO A 38 -4.68 17.44 18.03
C PRO A 38 -4.20 16.63 16.81
N LEU A 39 -2.91 16.69 16.53
CA LEU A 39 -2.31 15.74 15.58
C LEU A 39 -2.42 14.32 16.13
N PRO A 40 -2.90 13.36 15.33
CA PRO A 40 -3.00 11.98 15.78
C PRO A 40 -1.60 11.40 16.03
N ALA A 41 -1.53 10.46 16.98
CA ALA A 41 -0.33 9.65 17.13
C ALA A 41 -0.04 8.89 15.84
N THR A 42 1.23 8.70 15.54
CA THR A 42 1.68 7.90 14.37
C THR A 42 2.46 6.71 14.89
N PRO A 43 1.78 5.67 15.42
CA PRO A 43 2.43 4.47 15.90
C PRO A 43 3.16 3.76 14.75
N ASP A 44 4.20 3.02 15.08
CA ASP A 44 4.87 2.18 14.10
C ASP A 44 4.00 0.96 13.70
N HIS A 45 4.49 0.19 12.73
CA HIS A 45 3.70 -0.92 12.18
C HIS A 45 3.34 -2.00 13.22
N ASP A 46 4.24 -2.32 14.14
CA ASP A 46 3.99 -3.36 15.14
C ASP A 46 3.04 -2.86 16.24
N ALA A 47 3.18 -1.60 16.64
CA ALA A 47 2.22 -0.95 17.54
C ALA A 47 0.82 -0.86 16.89
N CYS A 48 0.71 -0.55 15.59
CA CYS A 48 -0.56 -0.58 14.87
C CYS A 48 -1.22 -1.97 14.95
N LYS A 49 -0.47 -3.05 14.70
CA LYS A 49 -1.00 -4.41 14.79
C LYS A 49 -1.51 -4.74 16.20
N GLN A 50 -0.76 -4.35 17.23
CA GLN A 50 -1.16 -4.57 18.62
C GLN A 50 -2.45 -3.82 18.94
N LEU A 51 -2.59 -2.58 18.50
CA LEU A 51 -3.80 -1.78 18.69
C LEU A 51 -5.00 -2.42 17.98
N VAL A 52 -4.82 -2.87 16.73
CA VAL A 52 -5.89 -3.57 15.99
C VAL A 52 -6.29 -4.87 16.69
N ALA A 53 -5.32 -5.69 17.11
CA ALA A 53 -5.58 -6.95 17.82
C ALA A 53 -6.28 -6.74 19.18
N ALA A 54 -6.04 -5.58 19.83
CA ALA A 54 -6.69 -5.19 21.07
C ALA A 54 -8.09 -4.54 20.86
N GLY A 55 -8.61 -4.48 19.64
CA GLY A 55 -9.88 -3.79 19.32
C GLY A 55 -9.79 -2.26 19.37
N ARG A 56 -8.59 -1.71 19.34
CA ARG A 56 -8.27 -0.28 19.43
C ARG A 56 -7.80 0.31 18.11
N ALA A 57 -8.32 -0.21 16.98
CA ALA A 57 -7.94 0.21 15.65
C ALA A 57 -8.07 1.72 15.43
N ASP A 58 -9.05 2.36 16.06
CA ASP A 58 -9.31 3.80 16.00
C ASP A 58 -8.13 4.68 16.44
N GLU A 59 -7.19 4.14 17.21
CA GLU A 59 -6.02 4.88 17.68
C GLU A 59 -4.88 4.92 16.64
N ALA A 60 -4.96 4.07 15.62
CA ALA A 60 -3.92 3.93 14.60
C ALA A 60 -4.45 4.10 13.18
N MET A 61 -5.71 3.75 12.94
CA MET A 61 -6.29 3.68 11.61
C MET A 61 -7.26 4.82 11.33
N LEU A 62 -7.53 5.04 10.05
CA LEU A 62 -8.64 5.91 9.61
C LEU A 62 -9.99 5.23 9.92
N ARG A 63 -11.04 6.02 9.93
CA ARG A 63 -12.43 5.56 9.87
C ARG A 63 -12.96 5.61 8.44
N TRP A 64 -13.96 4.78 8.14
CA TRP A 64 -14.57 4.79 6.81
C TRP A 64 -15.13 6.16 6.44
N SER A 65 -15.78 6.86 7.35
CA SER A 65 -16.27 8.23 7.14
C SER A 65 -15.15 9.23 6.78
N GLU A 66 -13.95 9.04 7.31
CA GLU A 66 -12.79 9.87 6.97
C GLU A 66 -12.25 9.56 5.58
N ILE A 67 -12.26 8.27 5.20
CA ILE A 67 -11.88 7.81 3.85
C ILE A 67 -12.86 8.36 2.81
N GLU A 68 -14.16 8.27 3.07
CA GLU A 68 -15.21 8.82 2.21
C GLU A 68 -15.06 10.34 2.04
N ALA A 69 -14.79 11.07 3.12
CA ALA A 69 -14.52 12.51 3.06
C ALA A 69 -13.25 12.85 2.29
N MET A 70 -12.19 12.05 2.41
CA MET A 70 -10.94 12.22 1.66
C MET A 70 -11.13 11.90 0.17
N GLN A 71 -11.91 10.89 -0.16
CA GLN A 71 -12.28 10.53 -1.54
C GLN A 71 -13.10 11.67 -2.18
N ALA A 72 -14.11 12.16 -1.49
CA ALA A 72 -14.94 13.29 -1.96
C ALA A 72 -14.13 14.57 -2.19
N ALA A 73 -13.06 14.80 -1.41
CA ALA A 73 -12.14 15.91 -1.60
C ALA A 73 -11.25 15.76 -2.86
N GLY A 74 -11.22 14.59 -3.52
CA GLY A 74 -10.53 14.34 -4.79
C GLY A 74 -9.01 14.33 -4.75
N THR A 75 -8.39 14.40 -3.56
CA THR A 75 -6.93 14.39 -3.40
C THR A 75 -6.36 13.01 -3.07
N PHE A 76 -7.22 12.06 -2.75
CA PHE A 76 -6.83 10.67 -2.45
C PHE A 76 -7.67 9.69 -3.25
N GLU A 77 -6.99 8.64 -3.72
CA GLU A 77 -7.58 7.44 -4.30
C GLU A 77 -7.30 6.26 -3.36
N PHE A 78 -8.28 5.37 -3.20
CA PHE A 78 -8.18 4.26 -2.26
C PHE A 78 -8.18 2.93 -3.02
N HIS A 79 -7.17 2.10 -2.74
CA HIS A 79 -6.99 0.80 -3.37
C HIS A 79 -6.74 -0.28 -2.31
N SER A 80 -6.81 -1.54 -2.71
CA SER A 80 -6.65 -2.68 -1.80
C SER A 80 -5.22 -2.84 -1.28
N HIS A 81 -5.10 -3.06 0.05
CA HIS A 81 -3.90 -3.60 0.70
C HIS A 81 -4.23 -4.89 1.44
N THR A 82 -5.11 -5.69 0.84
CA THR A 82 -5.76 -6.88 1.39
C THR A 82 -6.74 -6.56 2.53
N HIS A 83 -7.32 -7.58 3.16
CA HIS A 83 -8.31 -7.40 4.23
C HIS A 83 -7.66 -7.37 5.62
N THR A 84 -6.81 -8.35 5.92
CA THR A 84 -6.22 -8.51 7.25
C THR A 84 -4.71 -8.20 7.31
N HIS A 85 -4.06 -7.95 6.16
CA HIS A 85 -2.61 -7.78 6.05
C HIS A 85 -1.82 -9.03 6.47
N THR A 86 -2.41 -10.20 6.36
CA THR A 86 -1.82 -11.47 6.80
C THR A 86 -0.87 -12.04 5.74
N ARG A 87 0.25 -12.60 6.18
CA ARG A 87 1.20 -13.38 5.38
C ARG A 87 0.80 -14.86 5.43
N TRP A 88 -0.14 -15.24 4.56
CA TRP A 88 -0.70 -16.59 4.52
C TRP A 88 0.34 -17.67 4.21
N ASP A 89 1.38 -17.33 3.44
CA ASP A 89 2.53 -18.21 3.22
C ASP A 89 3.25 -18.60 4.52
N LYS A 90 3.26 -17.71 5.51
CA LYS A 90 3.84 -18.00 6.84
C LYS A 90 2.87 -18.72 7.76
N VAL A 91 1.59 -18.37 7.68
CA VAL A 91 0.56 -18.93 8.56
C VAL A 91 0.27 -20.38 8.18
N CYS A 92 0.12 -20.67 6.89
CA CYS A 92 -0.22 -22.00 6.39
C CYS A 92 1.03 -22.90 6.23
N GLY A 93 2.24 -22.32 6.20
CA GLY A 93 3.47 -23.08 6.06
C GLY A 93 3.50 -23.92 4.78
N ALA A 94 3.53 -25.25 4.93
CA ALA A 94 3.57 -26.20 3.83
C ALA A 94 2.17 -26.54 3.25
N ASP A 95 1.09 -26.12 3.90
CA ASP A 95 -0.27 -26.36 3.42
C ASP A 95 -0.63 -25.37 2.30
N VAL A 96 -0.39 -25.80 1.06
CA VAL A 96 -0.57 -24.98 -0.13
C VAL A 96 -2.05 -24.73 -0.42
N ASP A 97 -2.92 -25.71 -0.17
CA ASP A 97 -4.35 -25.57 -0.45
C ASP A 97 -4.99 -24.61 0.54
N ALA A 98 -4.72 -24.75 1.84
CA ALA A 98 -5.15 -23.75 2.83
C ALA A 98 -4.62 -22.36 2.52
N LYS A 99 -3.38 -22.21 2.05
CA LYS A 99 -2.82 -20.92 1.62
C LYS A 99 -3.64 -20.31 0.46
N ARG A 100 -3.98 -21.12 -0.56
CA ARG A 100 -4.76 -20.67 -1.71
C ARG A 100 -6.17 -20.23 -1.32
N ASP A 101 -6.84 -21.00 -0.48
CA ASP A 101 -8.18 -20.68 0.00
C ASP A 101 -8.17 -19.37 0.81
N HIS A 102 -7.23 -19.23 1.73
CA HIS A 102 -7.12 -18.03 2.56
C HIS A 102 -6.79 -16.80 1.75
N ILE A 103 -5.87 -16.84 0.77
CA ILE A 103 -5.57 -15.65 -0.03
C ILE A 103 -6.73 -15.29 -0.96
N ALA A 104 -7.45 -16.26 -1.50
CA ALA A 104 -8.63 -15.99 -2.30
C ALA A 104 -9.71 -15.29 -1.47
N GLN A 105 -10.00 -15.77 -0.26
CA GLN A 105 -10.95 -15.16 0.66
C GLN A 105 -10.49 -13.75 1.08
N GLU A 106 -9.23 -13.58 1.41
CA GLU A 106 -8.60 -12.30 1.77
C GLU A 106 -8.83 -11.21 0.72
N LEU A 107 -8.64 -11.57 -0.55
CA LEU A 107 -8.80 -10.63 -1.66
C LEU A 107 -10.27 -10.37 -1.97
N HIS A 108 -11.12 -11.38 -1.87
CA HIS A 108 -12.57 -11.23 -2.00
C HIS A 108 -13.13 -10.27 -0.92
N ASP A 109 -12.81 -10.50 0.34
CA ASP A 109 -13.26 -9.67 1.46
C ASP A 109 -12.80 -8.22 1.34
N SER A 110 -11.54 -8.01 0.90
CA SER A 110 -11.03 -6.68 0.65
C SER A 110 -11.81 -5.98 -0.46
N ARG A 111 -12.05 -6.68 -1.58
CA ARG A 111 -12.76 -6.13 -2.74
C ARG A 111 -14.21 -5.79 -2.39
N ASP A 112 -14.92 -6.71 -1.76
CA ASP A 112 -16.31 -6.52 -1.34
C ASP A 112 -16.47 -5.38 -0.36
N THR A 113 -15.53 -5.25 0.56
CA THR A 113 -15.54 -4.15 1.52
C THR A 113 -15.35 -2.81 0.83
N LEU A 114 -14.42 -2.69 -0.13
CA LEU A 114 -14.23 -1.45 -0.90
C LEU A 114 -15.46 -1.12 -1.74
N VAL A 115 -16.05 -2.10 -2.43
CA VAL A 115 -17.30 -1.88 -3.19
C VAL A 115 -18.43 -1.40 -2.29
N ARG A 116 -18.63 -2.06 -1.16
CA ARG A 116 -19.71 -1.72 -0.22
C ARG A 116 -19.53 -0.34 0.42
N ARG A 117 -18.28 0.07 0.72
CA ARG A 117 -17.98 1.33 1.40
C ARG A 117 -17.79 2.52 0.46
N LEU A 118 -17.20 2.29 -0.71
CA LEU A 118 -16.82 3.37 -1.64
C LEU A 118 -17.59 3.34 -2.96
N GLY A 119 -18.53 2.39 -3.11
CA GLY A 119 -19.35 2.23 -4.32
C GLY A 119 -18.60 1.58 -5.50
N SER A 120 -17.30 1.50 -5.44
CA SER A 120 -16.47 0.87 -6.48
C SER A 120 -15.15 0.39 -5.92
N VAL A 121 -14.48 -0.48 -6.68
CA VAL A 121 -13.12 -0.92 -6.41
C VAL A 121 -12.31 -0.88 -7.69
N SER A 122 -11.07 -0.45 -7.60
CA SER A 122 -10.13 -0.52 -8.72
C SER A 122 -9.50 -1.92 -8.82
N ASP A 123 -8.79 -2.14 -9.91
CA ASP A 123 -7.98 -3.34 -10.14
C ASP A 123 -6.55 -3.26 -9.58
N HIS A 124 -6.31 -2.31 -8.66
CA HIS A 124 -5.00 -2.08 -8.02
C HIS A 124 -4.91 -2.77 -6.66
N LEU A 125 -3.85 -3.54 -6.44
CA LEU A 125 -3.55 -4.25 -5.20
C LEU A 125 -2.09 -4.05 -4.77
N CYS A 126 -1.85 -3.66 -3.52
CA CYS A 126 -0.53 -3.67 -2.92
C CYS A 126 -0.37 -4.87 -1.98
N TRP A 127 0.69 -5.65 -2.20
CA TRP A 127 0.95 -6.82 -1.36
C TRP A 127 1.45 -6.45 0.04
N PRO A 128 0.92 -7.10 1.10
CA PRO A 128 1.46 -6.98 2.47
C PRO A 128 2.94 -7.30 2.52
N GLN A 129 3.73 -6.38 3.07
CA GLN A 129 5.19 -6.48 3.14
C GLN A 129 5.87 -6.68 1.77
N GLY A 130 5.14 -6.54 0.66
CA GLY A 130 5.60 -6.73 -0.71
C GLY A 130 5.88 -8.18 -1.09
N TYR A 131 5.42 -9.15 -0.31
CA TYR A 131 5.58 -10.56 -0.61
C TYR A 131 4.40 -11.08 -1.44
N PHE A 132 4.73 -11.91 -2.41
CA PHE A 132 3.78 -12.69 -3.21
C PHE A 132 4.52 -13.85 -3.89
N ASP A 133 3.77 -14.85 -4.30
CA ASP A 133 4.21 -15.96 -5.13
C ASP A 133 3.18 -16.23 -6.25
N ALA A 134 3.36 -17.30 -7.01
CA ALA A 134 2.47 -17.63 -8.11
C ALA A 134 1.01 -17.85 -7.69
N ASP A 135 0.78 -18.44 -6.50
CA ASP A 135 -0.59 -18.66 -5.98
C ASP A 135 -1.25 -17.31 -5.64
N TYR A 136 -0.51 -16.36 -5.05
CA TYR A 136 -0.99 -15.01 -4.76
C TYR A 136 -1.37 -14.26 -6.04
N VAL A 137 -0.53 -14.33 -7.08
CA VAL A 137 -0.82 -13.69 -8.38
C VAL A 137 -2.05 -14.32 -9.03
N ALA A 138 -2.18 -15.65 -9.01
CA ALA A 138 -3.34 -16.35 -9.55
C ALA A 138 -4.64 -15.93 -8.83
N ALA A 139 -4.62 -15.88 -7.50
CA ALA A 139 -5.76 -15.41 -6.70
C ALA A 139 -6.11 -13.95 -6.99
N ALA A 140 -5.11 -13.07 -7.17
CA ALA A 140 -5.34 -11.68 -7.50
C ALA A 140 -6.04 -11.51 -8.86
N ARG A 141 -5.61 -12.25 -9.88
CA ARG A 141 -6.26 -12.26 -11.20
C ARG A 141 -7.72 -12.72 -11.10
N GLN A 142 -7.97 -13.81 -10.37
CA GLN A 142 -9.33 -14.34 -10.15
C GLN A 142 -10.21 -13.33 -9.42
N ALA A 143 -9.67 -12.59 -8.46
CA ALA A 143 -10.36 -11.52 -7.77
C ALA A 143 -10.51 -10.23 -8.59
N GLY A 144 -9.96 -10.17 -9.82
CA GLY A 144 -10.07 -9.01 -10.72
C GLY A 144 -9.09 -7.89 -10.43
N PHE A 145 -7.96 -8.18 -9.77
CA PHE A 145 -6.82 -7.27 -9.64
C PHE A 145 -5.83 -7.50 -10.78
N ALA A 146 -5.44 -6.42 -11.46
CA ALA A 146 -4.54 -6.47 -12.62
C ALA A 146 -3.22 -5.70 -12.37
N HIS A 147 -3.18 -4.79 -11.41
CA HIS A 147 -2.03 -3.95 -11.09
C HIS A 147 -1.51 -4.27 -9.69
N LEU A 148 -0.40 -5.03 -9.63
CA LEU A 148 0.11 -5.60 -8.38
C LEU A 148 1.38 -4.87 -7.92
N TYR A 149 1.29 -4.17 -6.80
CA TYR A 149 2.35 -3.33 -6.28
C TYR A 149 3.23 -4.09 -5.29
N THR A 150 4.53 -4.10 -5.57
CA THR A 150 5.56 -4.75 -4.75
C THR A 150 6.29 -3.74 -3.86
N THR A 151 7.24 -4.20 -3.05
CA THR A 151 8.25 -3.36 -2.37
C THR A 151 9.62 -3.46 -3.04
N ASP A 152 9.69 -4.02 -4.24
CA ASP A 152 10.93 -4.14 -5.00
C ASP A 152 11.36 -2.76 -5.54
N PRO A 153 12.52 -2.23 -5.11
CA PRO A 153 13.01 -0.93 -5.54
C PRO A 153 14.04 -1.02 -6.71
N PHE A 154 14.20 -2.21 -7.31
CA PHE A 154 15.31 -2.49 -8.22
C PHE A 154 14.94 -2.53 -9.70
N GLY A 155 13.76 -2.01 -10.06
CA GLY A 155 13.31 -1.93 -11.45
C GLY A 155 12.68 -0.60 -11.80
N GLN A 156 12.16 -0.50 -13.01
CA GLN A 156 11.47 0.66 -13.56
C GLN A 156 10.12 0.24 -14.13
N ASN A 157 9.12 1.08 -13.93
CA ASN A 157 7.81 0.91 -14.54
C ASN A 157 7.79 1.68 -15.88
N THR A 158 8.22 1.02 -16.94
CA THR A 158 8.19 1.57 -18.32
C THR A 158 6.88 1.20 -19.01
N PRO A 159 6.48 1.92 -20.09
CA PRO A 159 5.36 1.47 -20.92
C PRO A 159 5.58 0.02 -21.37
N GLY A 160 4.56 -0.83 -21.15
CA GLY A 160 4.65 -2.27 -21.45
C GLY A 160 5.36 -3.13 -20.38
N ALA A 161 5.77 -2.55 -19.24
CA ALA A 161 6.24 -3.34 -18.10
C ALA A 161 5.11 -4.22 -17.53
N ASP A 162 5.51 -5.28 -16.85
CA ASP A 162 4.60 -6.22 -16.22
C ASP A 162 3.73 -5.52 -15.15
N PRO A 163 2.41 -5.41 -15.33
CA PRO A 163 1.53 -4.80 -14.35
C PRO A 163 1.39 -5.62 -13.07
N GLU A 164 1.74 -6.90 -13.09
CA GLU A 164 1.72 -7.76 -11.91
C GLU A 164 2.99 -7.63 -11.05
N HIS A 165 3.95 -6.82 -11.49
CA HIS A 165 5.18 -6.54 -10.74
C HIS A 165 5.55 -5.06 -10.78
N ILE A 166 4.72 -4.20 -10.17
CA ILE A 166 4.98 -2.76 -10.14
C ILE A 166 6.05 -2.44 -9.09
N TYR A 167 7.18 -1.91 -9.56
CA TYR A 167 8.29 -1.51 -8.72
C TYR A 167 7.99 -0.26 -7.91
N ARG A 168 8.45 -0.23 -6.67
CA ARG A 168 8.31 0.94 -5.79
C ARG A 168 9.58 1.14 -4.96
N PHE A 169 9.98 2.38 -4.74
CA PHE A 169 11.00 2.71 -3.76
C PHE A 169 10.40 3.45 -2.57
N ALA A 170 10.89 3.13 -1.38
CA ALA A 170 10.48 3.83 -0.17
C ALA A 170 11.07 5.25 -0.15
N VAL A 171 10.21 6.23 0.07
CA VAL A 171 10.61 7.61 0.36
C VAL A 171 10.86 7.70 1.86
N ARG A 172 12.12 7.86 2.24
CA ARG A 172 12.52 8.10 3.63
C ARG A 172 12.47 9.60 3.92
N ASN A 173 12.58 9.98 5.20
CA ASN A 173 12.69 11.38 5.59
C ASN A 173 14.04 11.96 5.09
N GLN A 174 14.09 12.33 3.83
CA GLN A 174 15.23 12.87 3.10
C GLN A 174 14.84 14.19 2.42
N GLY A 175 15.81 15.01 2.11
CA GLY A 175 15.56 16.29 1.42
C GLY A 175 15.03 16.12 -0.02
N GLY A 176 14.43 17.19 -0.53
CA GLY A 176 13.83 17.22 -1.88
C GLY A 176 14.82 16.84 -3.00
N SER A 177 16.09 17.23 -2.90
CA SER A 177 17.13 16.86 -3.87
C SER A 177 17.35 15.34 -3.98
N TRP A 178 17.28 14.63 -2.85
CA TRP A 178 17.33 13.17 -2.85
C TRP A 178 16.11 12.58 -3.59
N LEU A 179 14.92 13.08 -3.29
CA LEU A 179 13.68 12.62 -3.93
C LEU A 179 13.71 12.88 -5.45
N ASN A 180 14.08 14.09 -5.85
CA ASN A 180 14.20 14.46 -7.28
C ASN A 180 15.18 13.54 -8.02
N ARG A 181 16.34 13.25 -7.42
CA ARG A 181 17.29 12.29 -8.01
C ARG A 181 16.71 10.88 -8.12
N ARG A 182 15.92 10.42 -7.12
CA ARG A 182 15.26 9.10 -7.18
C ARG A 182 14.19 9.04 -8.25
N ILE A 183 13.38 10.08 -8.38
CA ILE A 183 12.37 10.20 -9.44
C ILE A 183 13.05 10.21 -10.80
N TRP A 184 14.11 10.99 -10.95
CA TRP A 184 14.87 11.04 -12.21
C TRP A 184 15.42 9.66 -12.58
N LEU A 185 16.11 8.98 -11.65
CA LEU A 185 16.66 7.63 -11.88
C LEU A 185 15.56 6.59 -12.18
N SER A 186 14.36 6.73 -11.63
CA SER A 186 13.26 5.81 -11.93
C SER A 186 12.65 6.00 -13.32
N ARG A 187 12.97 7.10 -14.01
CA ARG A 187 12.45 7.45 -15.33
C ARG A 187 13.50 7.40 -16.44
N ASP A 188 14.77 7.58 -16.10
CA ASP A 188 15.86 7.64 -17.07
C ASP A 188 16.14 6.25 -17.67
N PRO A 189 16.04 6.07 -19.01
CA PRO A 189 16.16 4.76 -19.63
C PRO A 189 17.61 4.23 -19.68
N PHE A 190 18.60 5.08 -19.50
CA PHE A 190 20.01 4.71 -19.57
C PHE A 190 20.61 4.51 -18.15
N TRP A 191 20.50 5.51 -17.28
CA TRP A 191 21.07 5.46 -15.94
C TRP A 191 20.22 4.67 -14.95
N GLY A 192 18.93 4.67 -15.13
CA GLY A 192 17.99 3.95 -14.23
C GLY A 192 18.31 2.46 -14.13
N PRO A 193 18.31 1.68 -15.22
CA PRO A 193 18.61 0.24 -15.17
C PRO A 193 19.98 -0.05 -14.55
N ARG A 194 21.01 0.73 -14.88
CA ARG A 194 22.35 0.59 -14.33
C ARG A 194 22.39 0.82 -12.84
N TYR A 195 21.71 1.86 -12.38
CA TYR A 195 21.59 2.18 -10.96
C TYR A 195 20.86 1.06 -10.19
N HIS A 196 19.76 0.56 -10.73
CA HIS A 196 18.99 -0.52 -10.11
C HIS A 196 19.77 -1.83 -10.07
N ALA A 197 20.45 -2.20 -11.15
CA ALA A 197 21.33 -3.37 -11.20
C ALA A 197 22.45 -3.28 -10.17
N TRP A 198 23.13 -2.13 -10.07
CA TRP A 198 24.17 -1.89 -9.07
C TRP A 198 23.64 -1.99 -7.64
N LYS A 199 22.45 -1.44 -7.35
CA LYS A 199 21.81 -1.52 -6.04
C LYS A 199 21.41 -2.95 -5.68
N ALA A 200 20.88 -3.70 -6.63
CA ALA A 200 20.54 -5.11 -6.47
C ALA A 200 21.78 -5.96 -6.18
N TRP A 201 22.86 -5.74 -6.94
CA TRP A 201 24.15 -6.40 -6.70
C TRP A 201 24.70 -6.11 -5.30
N LYS A 202 24.74 -4.85 -4.86
CA LYS A 202 25.16 -4.48 -3.50
C LYS A 202 24.30 -5.17 -2.41
N LYS A 203 22.99 -5.29 -2.60
CA LYS A 203 22.11 -5.99 -1.66
C LYS A 203 22.48 -7.47 -1.56
N ARG A 204 22.75 -8.13 -2.72
CA ARG A 204 23.15 -9.55 -2.75
C ARG A 204 24.47 -9.79 -2.01
N LEU A 205 25.46 -8.92 -2.18
CA LEU A 205 26.73 -9.02 -1.46
C LEU A 205 26.54 -8.90 0.06
N ARG A 206 25.72 -7.94 0.51
CA ARG A 206 25.45 -7.74 1.94
C ARG A 206 24.71 -8.91 2.59
N ASN A 207 23.90 -9.63 1.83
CA ASN A 207 23.13 -10.78 2.34
C ASN A 207 23.93 -12.09 2.32
N ARG A 208 25.16 -12.09 1.80
CA ARG A 208 26.07 -13.26 1.75
C ARG A 208 27.18 -13.23 2.82
N GLY A 209 27.34 -12.14 3.52
CA GLY A 209 28.21 -11.98 4.67
C GLY A 209 27.41 -11.85 5.96
#